data_da5ec54a5b9727ec4a2b2f6b6329b1ce
#
_entry.id   da5ec54a5b9727ec4a2b2f6b6329b1ce
#
_cell.length_a   1.000
_cell.length_b   1.000
_cell.length_c   1.000
_cell.angle_alpha   90.00
_cell.angle_beta   90.00
_cell.angle_gamma   90.00
#
_symmetry.space_group_name_H-M   'P 1'
#
loop_
_entity.id
_entity.type
_entity.pdbx_description
1 polymer ?
#
loop_
_entity_poly.entity_id
_entity_poly.type
_entity_poly.pdbx_seq_one_letter_code
_entity_poly.pdbx_strand_id
1 'polypeptide(L)'
;MAASNYDDKNITTLDWVEHIRKRPGMYIGDIGNGSGYHDCVYILMKEVIDNAVDEFVMGFGRQVDVTVNFETGETTVRDYGRGIPLGKVVECVSEMNTGGKFDSDAFQVSAGMNGVGTKAVNALSSEFEVRAFREGEFSEAFFREGKLVSKKRGKCKEPGVRNGTYVRYVPDANVLRKFKVREEYVERRMKMYCYVNAGLTINLNGKKIQSSEGLADLIADEAQFEKLYQPFHYRTKMMEIIFTHTNRFSEEYYTFVNGQYTTEGGTHLTAFKEALTKAVNDYDPKKKFDGDDVREGLLGCVAIRMKDPVFDGQTKTKLGNGELRSEFVAQMKKAIEEMLHRAPAETDKLIAKIEETTKLRSQLNTIKKQSRERAAAVSVRVPQLKDCKEHLRLDKKGDKKGWGEDTMIFLTEGKSAGGTLGTARDAVKQAVFCLRGKPLNTCGENRDMLYRNEEFYNLIKTLDVEDSVERLRYGKIIFATDADVDGLHIRNLLITFFMRFYKQLVTDGRVFVLETPLFRVRNKKEQHYCFTEEERVAAIARCGANCEITRFKGLGELNAKEFKEFIGPDMRLTPVSCLDDTDIDKTIKFYMGANTPDRKDYIMDNLVCDSSEF
;
A
#
# COMPACT_ATOMS: atom_id res chain seq x y z
N MET A 1 14.26 -0.02 -42.09
CA MET A 1 14.60 -0.61 -40.78
C MET A 1 15.91 -1.37 -40.97
N ALA A 2 16.99 -0.92 -40.34
CA ALA A 2 18.26 -1.65 -40.38
C ALA A 2 18.06 -2.96 -39.59
N ALA A 3 18.34 -4.11 -40.22
CA ALA A 3 18.34 -5.39 -39.57
C ALA A 3 19.39 -5.34 -38.45
N SER A 4 18.97 -5.45 -37.20
CA SER A 4 19.91 -5.59 -36.09
C SER A 4 20.61 -6.94 -36.26
N ASN A 5 21.91 -6.92 -36.52
CA ASN A 5 22.73 -8.13 -36.52
C ASN A 5 22.68 -8.70 -35.07
N TYR A 6 21.86 -9.70 -34.85
CA TYR A 6 21.86 -10.49 -33.64
C TYR A 6 22.80 -11.68 -33.86
N ASP A 7 23.99 -11.59 -33.28
CA ASP A 7 25.05 -12.60 -33.39
C ASP A 7 25.60 -12.98 -32.00
N ASP A 8 26.52 -13.92 -31.95
CA ASP A 8 27.13 -14.44 -30.69
C ASP A 8 27.73 -13.33 -29.82
N LYS A 9 28.14 -12.20 -30.42
CA LYS A 9 28.72 -11.05 -29.71
C LYS A 9 27.67 -10.26 -28.90
N ASN A 10 26.39 -10.46 -29.20
CA ASN A 10 25.29 -9.82 -28.50
C ASN A 10 24.86 -10.60 -27.25
N ILE A 11 25.42 -11.82 -27.05
CA ILE A 11 25.14 -12.64 -25.87
C ILE A 11 26.23 -12.38 -24.82
N THR A 12 25.83 -11.81 -23.68
CA THR A 12 26.72 -11.52 -22.55
C THR A 12 26.27 -12.26 -21.31
N THR A 13 27.22 -12.88 -20.60
CA THR A 13 27.00 -13.47 -19.28
C THR A 13 27.36 -12.41 -18.24
N LEU A 14 26.42 -12.12 -17.34
CA LEU A 14 26.66 -11.22 -16.22
C LEU A 14 27.02 -12.02 -14.97
N ASP A 15 27.92 -11.49 -14.16
CA ASP A 15 28.08 -12.01 -12.82
C ASP A 15 26.84 -11.65 -11.96
N TRP A 16 26.73 -12.24 -10.77
CA TRP A 16 25.54 -12.07 -9.93
C TRP A 16 25.38 -10.61 -9.43
N VAL A 17 26.48 -9.90 -9.16
CA VAL A 17 26.45 -8.48 -8.73
C VAL A 17 25.96 -7.61 -9.89
N GLU A 18 26.55 -7.79 -11.07
CA GLU A 18 26.17 -7.06 -12.26
C GLU A 18 24.71 -7.32 -12.63
N HIS A 19 24.25 -8.56 -12.52
CA HIS A 19 22.88 -8.92 -12.80
C HIS A 19 21.91 -8.23 -11.84
N ILE A 20 22.17 -8.27 -10.53
CA ILE A 20 21.34 -7.60 -9.51
C ILE A 20 21.31 -6.09 -9.76
N ARG A 21 22.46 -5.45 -9.99
CA ARG A 21 22.55 -4.01 -10.24
C ARG A 21 21.87 -3.58 -11.54
N LYS A 22 21.88 -4.44 -12.57
CA LYS A 22 21.22 -4.19 -13.85
C LYS A 22 19.72 -4.46 -13.82
N ARG A 23 19.25 -5.40 -12.99
CA ARG A 23 17.86 -5.85 -12.88
C ARG A 23 17.41 -5.90 -11.40
N PRO A 24 17.51 -4.79 -10.65
CA PRO A 24 17.19 -4.79 -9.22
C PRO A 24 15.74 -5.20 -8.93
N GLY A 25 14.78 -4.85 -9.81
CA GLY A 25 13.38 -5.19 -9.66
C GLY A 25 13.07 -6.69 -9.50
N MET A 26 13.91 -7.57 -10.03
CA MET A 26 13.76 -9.03 -9.84
C MET A 26 14.02 -9.49 -8.39
N TYR A 27 14.80 -8.72 -7.61
CA TYR A 27 15.27 -9.10 -6.28
C TYR A 27 14.62 -8.31 -5.15
N ILE A 28 14.26 -7.06 -5.42
CA ILE A 28 13.76 -6.12 -4.39
C ILE A 28 12.45 -5.42 -4.79
N GLY A 29 11.81 -5.84 -5.89
CA GLY A 29 10.60 -5.19 -6.40
C GLY A 29 10.86 -3.80 -6.98
N ASP A 30 9.87 -2.93 -6.94
CA ASP A 30 9.94 -1.61 -7.55
C ASP A 30 10.99 -0.72 -6.89
N ILE A 31 11.78 -0.03 -7.72
CA ILE A 31 12.82 0.87 -7.22
C ILE A 31 12.18 2.00 -6.40
N GLY A 32 11.13 2.64 -6.94
CA GLY A 32 10.42 3.72 -6.28
C GLY A 32 11.28 4.94 -5.96
N ASN A 33 10.72 5.86 -5.17
CA ASN A 33 11.41 7.05 -4.66
C ASN A 33 11.29 7.22 -3.14
N GLY A 34 10.84 6.18 -2.43
CA GLY A 34 10.58 6.18 -1.00
C GLY A 34 9.16 6.65 -0.63
N SER A 35 8.30 6.97 -1.60
CA SER A 35 6.92 7.38 -1.33
C SER A 35 5.97 6.20 -1.13
N GLY A 36 6.32 5.02 -1.62
CA GLY A 36 5.57 3.78 -1.47
C GLY A 36 6.13 2.89 -0.35
N TYR A 37 5.27 2.28 0.45
CA TYR A 37 5.66 1.37 1.54
C TYR A 37 6.48 0.15 1.07
N HIS A 38 6.33 -0.23 -0.21
CA HIS A 38 7.01 -1.35 -0.85
C HIS A 38 8.20 -0.93 -1.74
N ASP A 39 8.57 0.35 -1.73
CA ASP A 39 9.73 0.80 -2.50
C ASP A 39 11.00 0.10 -2.02
N CYS A 40 11.94 -0.10 -2.94
CA CYS A 40 13.12 -0.92 -2.73
C CYS A 40 13.93 -0.55 -1.49
N VAL A 41 14.01 0.73 -1.13
CA VAL A 41 14.76 1.20 0.05
C VAL A 41 14.25 0.55 1.35
N TYR A 42 12.95 0.29 1.44
CA TYR A 42 12.35 -0.41 2.58
C TYR A 42 12.50 -1.94 2.48
N ILE A 43 12.59 -2.48 1.26
CA ILE A 43 12.81 -3.91 1.04
C ILE A 43 14.27 -4.27 1.39
N LEU A 44 15.25 -3.41 1.07
CA LEU A 44 16.64 -3.61 1.53
C LEU A 44 16.73 -3.70 3.06
N MET A 45 16.04 -2.78 3.76
CA MET A 45 15.96 -2.78 5.22
C MET A 45 15.30 -4.06 5.74
N LYS A 46 14.18 -4.45 5.12
CA LYS A 46 13.46 -5.67 5.45
C LYS A 46 14.34 -6.91 5.37
N GLU A 47 15.09 -7.10 4.30
CA GLU A 47 15.95 -8.29 4.11
C GLU A 47 17.04 -8.44 5.19
N VAL A 48 17.52 -7.33 5.74
CA VAL A 48 18.49 -7.37 6.84
C VAL A 48 17.79 -7.65 8.17
N ILE A 49 16.66 -7.01 8.44
CA ILE A 49 15.89 -7.19 9.67
C ILE A 49 15.29 -8.59 9.76
N ASP A 50 14.80 -9.14 8.63
CA ASP A 50 14.28 -10.51 8.57
C ASP A 50 15.29 -11.54 9.13
N ASN A 51 16.57 -11.37 8.82
CA ASN A 51 17.61 -12.27 9.35
C ASN A 51 17.79 -12.14 10.87
N ALA A 52 17.66 -10.93 11.40
CA ALA A 52 17.72 -10.69 12.85
C ALA A 52 16.48 -11.25 13.57
N VAL A 53 15.31 -11.11 12.94
CA VAL A 53 14.04 -11.65 13.46
C VAL A 53 14.00 -13.18 13.40
N ASP A 54 14.59 -13.79 12.37
CA ASP A 54 14.71 -15.25 12.29
C ASP A 54 15.50 -15.84 13.48
N GLU A 55 16.53 -15.16 13.97
CA GLU A 55 17.23 -15.58 15.19
C GLU A 55 16.31 -15.53 16.42
N PHE A 56 15.48 -14.49 16.56
CA PHE A 56 14.48 -14.41 17.62
C PHE A 56 13.46 -15.55 17.53
N VAL A 57 12.93 -15.82 16.34
CA VAL A 57 11.95 -16.92 16.11
C VAL A 57 12.53 -18.27 16.50
N MET A 58 13.85 -18.46 16.29
CA MET A 58 14.58 -19.65 16.72
C MET A 58 14.93 -19.66 18.20
N GLY A 59 14.50 -18.64 18.97
CA GLY A 59 14.73 -18.55 20.41
C GLY A 59 16.06 -17.90 20.81
N PHE A 60 16.80 -17.31 19.87
CA PHE A 60 18.09 -16.67 20.12
C PHE A 60 18.00 -15.15 20.01
N GLY A 61 18.32 -14.47 21.12
CA GLY A 61 18.19 -13.00 21.17
C GLY A 61 16.75 -12.54 21.36
N ARG A 62 16.57 -11.38 21.99
CA ARG A 62 15.23 -10.76 22.19
C ARG A 62 15.21 -9.29 21.81
N GLN A 63 16.34 -8.80 21.31
CA GLN A 63 16.54 -7.40 20.98
C GLN A 63 17.20 -7.27 19.63
N VAL A 64 16.74 -6.31 18.85
CA VAL A 64 17.35 -5.87 17.59
C VAL A 64 17.50 -4.35 17.66
N ASP A 65 18.72 -3.85 17.47
CA ASP A 65 18.97 -2.42 17.39
C ASP A 65 19.06 -2.02 15.92
N VAL A 66 18.26 -1.05 15.54
CA VAL A 66 18.14 -0.52 14.17
C VAL A 66 18.41 0.97 14.20
N THR A 67 19.36 1.44 13.38
CA THR A 67 19.50 2.86 13.14
C THR A 67 19.31 3.15 11.65
N VAL A 68 18.56 4.20 11.36
CA VAL A 68 18.27 4.63 9.99
C VAL A 68 18.51 6.12 9.88
N ASN A 69 19.35 6.50 8.94
CA ASN A 69 19.44 7.89 8.50
C ASN A 69 18.41 8.13 7.40
N PHE A 70 17.37 8.90 7.69
CA PHE A 70 16.24 9.11 6.78
C PHE A 70 16.60 9.94 5.54
N GLU A 71 17.71 10.67 5.55
CA GLU A 71 18.18 11.45 4.40
C GLU A 71 19.02 10.61 3.42
N THR A 72 19.90 9.74 3.96
CA THR A 72 20.83 8.95 3.13
C THR A 72 20.35 7.52 2.90
N GLY A 73 19.42 7.03 3.70
CA GLY A 73 19.02 5.63 3.73
C GLY A 73 20.04 4.70 4.39
N GLU A 74 21.15 5.25 4.93
CA GLU A 74 22.10 4.44 5.68
C GLU A 74 21.39 3.73 6.83
N THR A 75 21.56 2.41 6.87
CA THR A 75 20.88 1.58 7.87
C THR A 75 21.90 0.69 8.56
N THR A 76 21.79 0.60 9.88
CA THR A 76 22.48 -0.40 10.68
C THR A 76 21.50 -1.31 11.40
N VAL A 77 21.79 -2.59 11.44
CA VAL A 77 21.00 -3.59 12.17
C VAL A 77 21.94 -4.43 13.01
N ARG A 78 21.69 -4.53 14.30
CA ARG A 78 22.43 -5.39 15.24
C ARG A 78 21.46 -6.33 15.93
N ASP A 79 21.58 -7.62 15.69
CA ASP A 79 20.92 -8.65 16.48
C ASP A 79 21.84 -9.18 17.60
N TYR A 80 21.24 -9.88 18.53
CA TYR A 80 21.95 -10.53 19.65
C TYR A 80 21.66 -12.04 19.67
N GLY A 81 21.52 -12.61 18.47
CA GLY A 81 21.35 -14.04 18.24
C GLY A 81 22.64 -14.82 18.29
N ARG A 82 22.70 -15.93 17.56
CA ARG A 82 23.90 -16.81 17.50
C ARG A 82 25.08 -16.19 16.75
N GLY A 83 24.79 -15.29 15.81
CA GLY A 83 25.77 -14.76 14.85
C GLY A 83 26.08 -15.71 13.69
N ILE A 84 26.45 -15.18 12.54
CA ILE A 84 26.91 -15.97 11.40
C ILE A 84 28.16 -16.76 11.79
N PRO A 85 28.29 -18.03 11.39
CA PRO A 85 29.54 -18.80 11.62
C PRO A 85 30.74 -18.02 11.08
N LEU A 86 31.75 -17.77 11.94
CA LEU A 86 32.86 -16.84 11.66
C LEU A 86 33.63 -17.16 10.39
N GLY A 87 33.72 -18.43 10.02
CA GLY A 87 34.37 -18.87 8.78
C GLY A 87 33.53 -18.70 7.52
N LYS A 88 32.28 -18.29 7.64
CA LYS A 88 31.30 -18.20 6.52
C LYS A 88 30.68 -16.82 6.33
N VAL A 89 31.22 -15.81 6.99
CA VAL A 89 30.66 -14.45 6.97
C VAL A 89 30.66 -13.86 5.55
N VAL A 90 31.76 -14.03 4.81
CA VAL A 90 31.89 -13.53 3.43
C VAL A 90 30.87 -14.24 2.52
N GLU A 91 30.93 -15.57 2.51
CA GLU A 91 30.09 -16.39 1.61
C GLU A 91 28.58 -16.16 1.88
N CYS A 92 28.22 -16.04 3.14
CA CYS A 92 26.80 -15.78 3.52
C CYS A 92 26.23 -14.48 2.94
N VAL A 93 27.05 -13.47 2.66
CA VAL A 93 26.60 -12.16 2.16
C VAL A 93 27.00 -11.86 0.71
N SER A 94 27.82 -12.73 0.08
CA SER A 94 28.32 -12.49 -1.27
C SER A 94 28.25 -13.68 -2.23
N GLU A 95 27.90 -14.88 -1.77
CA GLU A 95 27.74 -16.02 -2.68
C GLU A 95 26.28 -16.41 -2.81
N MET A 96 25.77 -16.46 -4.05
CA MET A 96 24.39 -16.85 -4.35
C MET A 96 24.13 -18.28 -3.87
N ASN A 97 22.87 -18.54 -3.48
CA ASN A 97 22.44 -19.85 -3.00
C ASN A 97 23.24 -20.39 -1.81
N THR A 98 23.82 -19.50 -1.00
CA THR A 98 24.55 -19.83 0.23
C THR A 98 23.76 -19.35 1.44
N GLY A 99 23.50 -20.23 2.37
CA GLY A 99 22.77 -19.92 3.62
C GLY A 99 22.54 -21.17 4.46
N GLY A 100 22.27 -20.99 5.74
CA GLY A 100 21.99 -22.08 6.68
C GLY A 100 20.51 -22.50 6.73
N LYS A 101 19.68 -21.98 5.82
CA LYS A 101 18.21 -22.13 5.88
C LYS A 101 17.64 -23.13 4.84
N PHE A 102 18.47 -23.76 4.02
CA PHE A 102 18.01 -24.64 2.94
C PHE A 102 17.55 -26.02 3.43
N ASP A 103 18.30 -26.67 4.33
CA ASP A 103 18.07 -28.06 4.74
C ASP A 103 18.38 -28.34 6.21
N SER A 104 18.44 -27.32 7.06
CA SER A 104 18.84 -27.57 8.43
C SER A 104 17.65 -27.56 9.38
N ASP A 105 17.60 -28.54 10.28
CA ASP A 105 16.74 -28.53 11.46
C ASP A 105 16.92 -27.26 12.32
N ALA A 106 17.97 -26.50 12.05
CA ALA A 106 18.29 -25.23 12.72
C ALA A 106 17.34 -24.07 12.34
N PHE A 107 16.57 -24.17 11.23
CA PHE A 107 15.65 -23.14 10.76
C PHE A 107 14.36 -23.77 10.19
N GLN A 108 13.62 -24.50 11.01
CA GLN A 108 12.38 -25.18 10.60
C GLN A 108 11.27 -24.23 10.15
N VAL A 109 11.27 -22.99 10.65
CA VAL A 109 10.31 -21.95 10.33
C VAL A 109 11.06 -20.64 10.20
N SER A 110 11.43 -20.25 8.98
CA SER A 110 12.14 -18.99 8.73
C SER A 110 11.47 -18.18 7.63
N ALA A 111 11.71 -16.89 7.67
CA ALA A 111 11.21 -15.97 6.65
C ALA A 111 12.14 -15.92 5.42
N GLY A 112 13.45 -16.06 5.61
CA GLY A 112 14.45 -15.91 4.58
C GLY A 112 14.93 -17.22 3.99
N MET A 113 14.21 -17.82 3.03
CA MET A 113 14.53 -19.15 2.50
C MET A 113 15.39 -19.15 1.22
N ASN A 114 15.34 -18.09 0.41
CA ASN A 114 15.94 -18.09 -0.92
C ASN A 114 17.46 -17.83 -0.94
N GLY A 115 18.06 -17.47 0.20
CA GLY A 115 19.50 -17.18 0.29
C GLY A 115 20.00 -16.03 -0.59
N VAL A 116 19.11 -15.11 -1.00
CA VAL A 116 19.38 -14.04 -1.97
C VAL A 116 19.32 -12.64 -1.33
N GLY A 117 18.47 -12.43 -0.33
CA GLY A 117 18.14 -11.09 0.17
C GLY A 117 19.34 -10.27 0.60
N THR A 118 20.18 -10.77 1.51
CA THR A 118 21.39 -10.06 1.98
C THR A 118 22.38 -9.78 0.83
N LYS A 119 22.46 -10.69 -0.18
CA LYS A 119 23.29 -10.48 -1.37
C LYS A 119 22.76 -9.34 -2.22
N ALA A 120 21.44 -9.24 -2.35
CA ALA A 120 20.83 -8.11 -3.04
C ALA A 120 21.11 -6.79 -2.31
N VAL A 121 21.02 -6.76 -0.96
CA VAL A 121 21.41 -5.58 -0.17
C VAL A 121 22.87 -5.22 -0.42
N ASN A 122 23.79 -6.18 -0.36
CA ASN A 122 25.22 -5.97 -0.62
C ASN A 122 25.46 -5.40 -2.03
N ALA A 123 24.89 -6.03 -3.07
CA ALA A 123 25.08 -5.61 -4.45
C ALA A 123 24.50 -4.22 -4.76
N LEU A 124 23.41 -3.82 -4.07
CA LEU A 124 22.70 -2.56 -4.28
C LEU A 124 23.13 -1.44 -3.33
N SER A 125 24.21 -1.67 -2.57
CA SER A 125 24.78 -0.70 -1.66
C SER A 125 26.12 -0.17 -2.18
N SER A 126 26.35 1.13 -2.01
CA SER A 126 27.64 1.76 -2.25
C SER A 126 28.68 1.28 -1.22
N GLU A 127 28.23 1.06 0.01
CA GLU A 127 28.99 0.46 1.11
C GLU A 127 28.16 -0.58 1.83
N PHE A 128 28.75 -1.72 2.12
CA PHE A 128 28.15 -2.78 2.92
C PHE A 128 29.16 -3.36 3.88
N GLU A 129 28.81 -3.44 5.15
CA GLU A 129 29.64 -3.98 6.21
C GLU A 129 28.86 -5.04 6.98
N VAL A 130 29.53 -6.17 7.25
CA VAL A 130 28.98 -7.22 8.11
C VAL A 130 30.02 -7.61 9.16
N ARG A 131 29.55 -7.75 10.41
CA ARG A 131 30.35 -8.28 11.53
C ARG A 131 29.55 -9.37 12.23
N ALA A 132 30.16 -10.53 12.41
CA ALA A 132 29.61 -11.60 13.23
C ALA A 132 30.43 -11.75 14.50
N PHE A 133 29.75 -11.94 15.63
CA PHE A 133 30.35 -12.10 16.95
C PHE A 133 29.91 -13.44 17.53
N ARG A 134 30.89 -14.27 17.90
CA ARG A 134 30.63 -15.58 18.52
C ARG A 134 31.73 -15.90 19.52
N GLU A 135 31.30 -16.20 20.76
CA GLU A 135 32.19 -16.72 21.80
C GLU A 135 33.43 -15.85 22.06
N GLY A 136 33.28 -14.54 21.99
CA GLY A 136 34.35 -13.57 22.20
C GLY A 136 35.29 -13.38 21.00
N GLU A 137 35.02 -14.03 19.87
CA GLU A 137 35.65 -13.77 18.58
C GLU A 137 34.74 -13.02 17.62
N PHE A 138 35.32 -12.35 16.64
CA PHE A 138 34.60 -11.68 15.57
C PHE A 138 35.18 -12.02 14.20
N SER A 139 34.33 -11.92 13.19
CA SER A 139 34.71 -11.87 11.77
C SER A 139 33.96 -10.71 11.11
N GLU A 140 34.67 -9.86 10.40
CA GLU A 140 34.13 -8.72 9.69
C GLU A 140 34.50 -8.78 8.22
N ALA A 141 33.61 -8.25 7.37
CA ALA A 141 33.86 -8.05 5.95
C ALA A 141 33.24 -6.73 5.49
N PHE A 142 33.99 -6.03 4.65
CA PHE A 142 33.55 -4.77 4.04
C PHE A 142 33.55 -4.91 2.53
N PHE A 143 32.46 -4.42 1.93
CA PHE A 143 32.21 -4.47 0.49
C PHE A 143 31.87 -3.08 -0.05
N ARG A 144 32.21 -2.85 -1.31
CA ARG A 144 31.75 -1.73 -2.12
C ARG A 144 31.08 -2.27 -3.36
N GLU A 145 29.84 -1.84 -3.59
CA GLU A 145 29.06 -2.25 -4.76
C GLU A 145 29.06 -3.78 -4.99
N GLY A 146 28.91 -4.56 -3.90
CA GLY A 146 28.92 -6.01 -3.92
C GLY A 146 30.31 -6.67 -3.99
N LYS A 147 31.38 -5.90 -4.13
CA LYS A 147 32.77 -6.42 -4.24
C LYS A 147 33.49 -6.35 -2.89
N LEU A 148 34.09 -7.47 -2.48
CA LEU A 148 34.84 -7.53 -1.22
C LEU A 148 36.07 -6.61 -1.28
N VAL A 149 36.16 -5.70 -0.33
CA VAL A 149 37.30 -4.78 -0.15
C VAL A 149 38.26 -5.27 0.91
N SER A 150 37.74 -5.68 2.07
CA SER A 150 38.56 -6.16 3.17
C SER A 150 37.80 -7.17 4.03
N LYS A 151 38.54 -8.06 4.67
CA LYS A 151 38.02 -8.97 5.68
C LYS A 151 39.01 -9.10 6.83
N LYS A 152 38.49 -9.28 8.05
CA LYS A 152 39.28 -9.44 9.25
C LYS A 152 38.59 -10.39 10.21
N ARG A 153 39.39 -11.20 10.91
CA ARG A 153 38.95 -12.07 11.99
C ARG A 153 39.89 -11.94 13.19
N GLY A 154 39.35 -12.02 14.38
CA GLY A 154 40.13 -11.90 15.59
C GLY A 154 39.30 -12.07 16.87
N LYS A 155 39.95 -11.84 18.01
CA LYS A 155 39.28 -11.78 19.31
C LYS A 155 38.68 -10.39 19.54
N CYS A 156 37.53 -10.32 20.18
CA CYS A 156 36.91 -9.06 20.56
C CYS A 156 37.82 -8.33 21.56
N LYS A 157 38.02 -7.04 21.36
CA LYS A 157 38.84 -6.21 22.26
C LYS A 157 38.16 -5.96 23.60
N GLU A 158 36.85 -5.85 23.60
CA GLU A 158 36.06 -5.59 24.79
C GLU A 158 35.57 -6.90 25.39
N PRO A 159 35.74 -7.11 26.72
CA PRO A 159 35.19 -8.28 27.39
C PRO A 159 33.64 -8.20 27.41
N GLY A 160 33.00 -9.34 27.23
CA GLY A 160 31.54 -9.43 27.34
C GLY A 160 30.75 -9.04 26.09
N VAL A 161 31.38 -8.89 24.92
CA VAL A 161 30.65 -8.68 23.66
C VAL A 161 29.71 -9.84 23.42
N ARG A 162 28.42 -9.51 23.33
CA ARG A 162 27.34 -10.48 23.08
C ARG A 162 27.44 -11.03 21.66
N ASN A 163 27.14 -12.32 21.51
CA ASN A 163 27.01 -12.96 20.20
C ASN A 163 25.98 -12.22 19.33
N GLY A 164 25.99 -12.48 18.02
CA GLY A 164 25.02 -11.96 17.06
C GLY A 164 25.68 -11.35 15.82
N THR A 165 24.89 -10.72 14.98
CA THR A 165 25.34 -10.12 13.72
C THR A 165 25.08 -8.63 13.70
N TYR A 166 26.02 -7.88 13.16
CA TYR A 166 25.89 -6.46 12.83
C TYR A 166 26.01 -6.31 11.33
N VAL A 167 25.09 -5.58 10.74
CA VAL A 167 25.11 -5.21 9.33
C VAL A 167 24.94 -3.69 9.22
N ARG A 168 25.77 -3.05 8.41
CA ARG A 168 25.63 -1.66 8.01
C ARG A 168 25.64 -1.60 6.48
N TYR A 169 24.74 -0.83 5.90
CA TYR A 169 24.76 -0.57 4.48
C TYR A 169 24.32 0.85 4.14
N VAL A 170 24.80 1.34 3.00
CA VAL A 170 24.41 2.61 2.40
C VAL A 170 23.85 2.30 1.01
N PRO A 171 22.56 2.55 0.75
CA PRO A 171 21.97 2.31 -0.57
C PRO A 171 22.71 3.09 -1.67
N ASP A 172 22.93 2.46 -2.82
CA ASP A 172 23.65 3.11 -3.92
C ASP A 172 22.71 4.01 -4.74
N ALA A 173 22.86 5.32 -4.61
CA ALA A 173 22.08 6.31 -5.33
C ALA A 173 22.22 6.24 -6.87
N ASN A 174 23.30 5.65 -7.39
CA ASN A 174 23.47 5.44 -8.84
C ASN A 174 22.52 4.38 -9.38
N VAL A 175 22.13 3.40 -8.55
CA VAL A 175 21.18 2.33 -8.93
C VAL A 175 19.76 2.69 -8.50
N LEU A 176 19.58 3.16 -7.26
CA LEU A 176 18.26 3.39 -6.65
C LEU A 176 17.69 4.78 -6.94
N ARG A 177 18.46 5.64 -7.66
CA ARG A 177 18.07 7.03 -7.98
C ARG A 177 17.88 7.87 -6.71
N LYS A 178 17.16 9.01 -6.84
CA LYS A 178 16.81 9.85 -5.69
C LYS A 178 15.61 9.26 -4.96
N PHE A 179 15.77 9.01 -3.68
CA PHE A 179 14.70 8.56 -2.79
C PHE A 179 14.74 9.38 -1.48
N LYS A 180 13.64 9.33 -0.75
CA LYS A 180 13.56 9.84 0.62
C LYS A 180 12.92 8.78 1.50
N VAL A 181 13.61 8.40 2.58
CA VAL A 181 13.07 7.44 3.54
C VAL A 181 12.07 8.15 4.45
N ARG A 182 10.86 7.61 4.56
CA ARG A 182 9.83 8.11 5.46
C ARG A 182 9.89 7.38 6.78
N GLU A 183 10.01 8.14 7.86
CA GLU A 183 10.09 7.59 9.22
C GLU A 183 8.88 6.75 9.58
N GLU A 184 7.68 7.20 9.17
CA GLU A 184 6.40 6.53 9.46
C GLU A 184 6.38 5.10 8.90
N TYR A 185 6.92 4.88 7.70
CA TYR A 185 6.98 3.55 7.09
C TYR A 185 7.95 2.63 7.80
N VAL A 186 9.09 3.18 8.23
CA VAL A 186 10.07 2.42 8.99
C VAL A 186 9.50 2.04 10.36
N GLU A 187 8.91 2.99 11.08
CA GLU A 187 8.30 2.75 12.39
C GLU A 187 7.15 1.72 12.30
N ARG A 188 6.26 1.88 11.32
CA ARG A 188 5.17 0.91 11.09
C ARG A 188 5.71 -0.49 10.85
N ARG A 189 6.73 -0.63 10.02
CA ARG A 189 7.37 -1.94 9.75
C ARG A 189 7.96 -2.55 11.03
N MET A 190 8.62 -1.77 11.86
CA MET A 190 9.15 -2.24 13.15
C MET A 190 8.04 -2.70 14.09
N LYS A 191 6.93 -1.96 14.16
CA LYS A 191 5.75 -2.35 14.92
C LYS A 191 5.17 -3.68 14.43
N MET A 192 5.04 -3.88 13.11
CA MET A 192 4.54 -5.15 12.55
C MET A 192 5.40 -6.35 12.95
N TYR A 193 6.74 -6.21 12.96
CA TYR A 193 7.61 -7.26 13.49
C TYR A 193 7.37 -7.57 14.96
N CYS A 194 7.16 -6.54 15.78
CA CYS A 194 6.89 -6.72 17.20
C CYS A 194 5.52 -7.35 17.46
N TYR A 195 4.49 -7.01 16.68
CA TYR A 195 3.16 -7.59 16.81
C TYR A 195 3.12 -9.09 16.47
N VAL A 196 3.78 -9.51 15.40
CA VAL A 196 3.80 -10.93 15.03
C VAL A 196 4.78 -11.76 15.87
N ASN A 197 5.71 -11.09 16.56
CA ASN A 197 6.73 -11.70 17.39
C ASN A 197 6.69 -11.12 18.81
N ALA A 198 5.64 -11.45 19.57
CA ALA A 198 5.48 -10.97 20.93
C ALA A 198 6.74 -11.25 21.79
N GLY A 199 7.21 -10.23 22.51
CA GLY A 199 8.45 -10.29 23.30
C GLY A 199 9.72 -9.93 22.54
N LEU A 200 9.67 -9.69 21.23
CA LEU A 200 10.74 -9.03 20.49
C LEU A 200 10.77 -7.54 20.85
N THR A 201 11.98 -7.03 21.10
CA THR A 201 12.21 -5.59 21.27
C THR A 201 13.03 -5.08 20.10
N ILE A 202 12.56 -4.05 19.42
CA ILE A 202 13.32 -3.33 18.38
C ILE A 202 13.60 -1.91 18.90
N ASN A 203 14.87 -1.52 18.93
CA ASN A 203 15.27 -0.15 19.24
C ASN A 203 15.55 0.58 17.92
N LEU A 204 14.60 1.42 17.48
CA LEU A 204 14.74 2.22 16.27
C LEU A 204 15.23 3.63 16.64
N ASN A 205 16.43 4.00 16.22
CA ASN A 205 17.05 5.31 16.51
C ASN A 205 16.97 5.69 18.00
N GLY A 206 17.11 4.70 18.89
CA GLY A 206 16.98 4.89 20.35
C GLY A 206 15.54 4.81 20.89
N LYS A 207 14.53 4.79 20.04
CA LYS A 207 13.13 4.58 20.43
C LYS A 207 12.84 3.08 20.56
N LYS A 208 12.39 2.66 21.74
CA LYS A 208 12.03 1.26 22.00
C LYS A 208 10.64 0.95 21.46
N ILE A 209 10.54 -0.07 20.61
CA ILE A 209 9.30 -0.62 20.06
C ILE A 209 9.20 -2.07 20.52
N GLN A 210 8.07 -2.43 21.13
CA GLN A 210 7.80 -3.80 21.58
C GLN A 210 6.29 -4.01 21.70
N SER A 211 5.86 -5.26 21.66
CA SER A 211 4.49 -5.70 21.94
C SER A 211 4.52 -6.82 22.97
N SER A 212 3.64 -6.77 23.96
CA SER A 212 3.48 -7.80 24.99
C SER A 212 2.46 -8.87 24.59
N GLU A 213 1.36 -8.43 23.97
CA GLU A 213 0.22 -9.27 23.62
C GLU A 213 0.20 -9.65 22.13
N GLY A 214 1.19 -9.17 21.36
CA GLY A 214 1.37 -9.55 19.96
C GLY A 214 0.25 -9.03 19.05
N LEU A 215 -0.41 -9.92 18.31
CA LEU A 215 -1.49 -9.54 17.39
C LEU A 215 -2.70 -8.94 18.10
N ALA A 216 -2.87 -9.16 19.39
CA ALA A 216 -3.92 -8.49 20.17
C ALA A 216 -3.64 -6.98 20.31
N ASP A 217 -2.37 -6.60 20.48
CA ASP A 217 -1.96 -5.20 20.50
C ASP A 217 -2.17 -4.56 19.11
N LEU A 218 -1.89 -5.29 18.03
CA LEU A 218 -2.16 -4.81 16.67
C LEU A 218 -3.66 -4.52 16.46
N ILE A 219 -4.54 -5.45 16.82
CA ILE A 219 -6.00 -5.22 16.74
C ILE A 219 -6.43 -4.07 17.68
N ALA A 220 -5.82 -3.92 18.84
CA ALA A 220 -6.13 -2.83 19.75
C ALA A 220 -5.73 -1.47 19.17
N ASP A 221 -4.56 -1.38 18.57
CA ASP A 221 -4.06 -0.16 17.93
C ASP A 221 -4.89 0.22 16.70
N GLU A 222 -5.24 -0.76 15.85
CA GLU A 222 -6.01 -0.52 14.62
C GLU A 222 -7.51 -0.32 14.90
N ALA A 223 -8.04 -0.91 15.98
CA ALA A 223 -9.45 -0.80 16.37
C ALA A 223 -9.72 0.31 17.41
N GLN A 224 -8.81 1.25 17.60
CA GLN A 224 -8.77 2.23 18.71
C GLN A 224 -10.12 2.90 19.05
N PHE A 225 -11.08 2.93 18.15
CA PHE A 225 -12.26 3.77 18.30
C PHE A 225 -13.62 3.08 18.22
N GLU A 226 -13.74 1.83 17.72
CA GLU A 226 -15.06 1.32 17.35
C GLU A 226 -15.20 -0.21 17.36
N LYS A 227 -14.58 -0.94 18.30
CA LYS A 227 -14.87 -2.38 18.48
C LYS A 227 -16.34 -2.58 18.86
N LEU A 228 -17.07 -3.34 18.09
CA LEU A 228 -18.46 -3.67 18.41
C LEU A 228 -18.57 -4.72 19.51
N TYR A 229 -17.53 -5.54 19.68
CA TYR A 229 -17.40 -6.57 20.70
C TYR A 229 -15.93 -6.88 20.97
N GLN A 230 -15.66 -7.64 22.03
CA GLN A 230 -14.29 -8.06 22.35
C GLN A 230 -13.77 -9.00 21.27
N PRO A 231 -12.51 -8.82 20.79
CA PRO A 231 -11.96 -9.64 19.72
C PRO A 231 -11.98 -11.12 20.07
N PHE A 232 -12.39 -11.94 19.12
CA PHE A 232 -12.15 -13.38 19.17
C PHE A 232 -10.67 -13.64 18.95
N HIS A 233 -10.04 -14.45 19.79
CA HIS A 233 -8.61 -14.74 19.71
C HIS A 233 -8.36 -16.24 19.90
N TYR A 234 -7.70 -16.83 18.89
CA TYR A 234 -7.25 -18.21 18.90
C TYR A 234 -5.74 -18.25 18.62
N ARG A 235 -4.99 -18.95 19.46
CA ARG A 235 -3.53 -19.02 19.33
C ARG A 235 -3.03 -20.44 19.56
N THR A 236 -2.21 -20.92 18.64
CA THR A 236 -1.42 -22.14 18.71
C THR A 236 0.03 -21.86 18.31
N LYS A 237 0.88 -22.88 18.33
CA LYS A 237 2.25 -22.75 17.81
C LYS A 237 2.31 -22.49 16.30
N MET A 238 1.32 -22.98 15.54
CA MET A 238 1.31 -22.94 14.07
C MET A 238 0.38 -21.89 13.49
N MET A 239 -0.60 -21.42 14.27
CA MET A 239 -1.61 -20.49 13.76
C MET A 239 -2.10 -19.57 14.89
N GLU A 240 -2.24 -18.30 14.55
CA GLU A 240 -2.90 -17.31 15.40
C GLU A 240 -3.94 -16.56 14.57
N ILE A 241 -5.17 -16.50 15.06
CA ILE A 241 -6.28 -15.79 14.44
C ILE A 241 -6.87 -14.86 15.49
N ILE A 242 -7.03 -13.60 15.14
CA ILE A 242 -7.76 -12.64 15.97
C ILE A 242 -8.61 -11.76 15.06
N PHE A 243 -9.87 -11.52 15.44
CA PHE A 243 -10.77 -10.68 14.67
C PHE A 243 -11.85 -10.04 15.54
N THR A 244 -12.33 -8.90 15.06
CA THR A 244 -13.51 -8.19 15.60
C THR A 244 -14.19 -7.44 14.47
N HIS A 245 -15.40 -6.92 14.70
CA HIS A 245 -16.03 -5.98 13.78
C HIS A 245 -15.92 -4.54 14.30
N THR A 246 -15.90 -3.63 13.37
CA THR A 246 -15.90 -2.19 13.59
C THR A 246 -17.08 -1.56 12.85
N ASN A 247 -17.36 -0.28 13.09
CA ASN A 247 -18.39 0.47 12.34
C ASN A 247 -17.96 0.87 10.92
N ARG A 248 -16.82 0.34 10.43
CA ARG A 248 -16.36 0.57 9.05
C ARG A 248 -17.21 -0.23 8.07
N PHE A 249 -17.29 0.23 6.82
CA PHE A 249 -17.95 -0.52 5.75
C PHE A 249 -17.00 -1.48 5.02
N SER A 250 -15.70 -1.25 5.13
CA SER A 250 -14.68 -2.08 4.50
C SER A 250 -14.16 -3.15 5.45
N GLU A 251 -13.83 -4.31 4.90
CA GLU A 251 -13.05 -5.33 5.58
C GLU A 251 -11.56 -4.97 5.56
N GLU A 252 -10.84 -5.28 6.64
CA GLU A 252 -9.42 -4.99 6.78
C GLU A 252 -8.69 -6.19 7.37
N TYR A 253 -7.51 -6.52 6.81
CA TYR A 253 -6.78 -7.71 7.19
C TYR A 253 -5.29 -7.47 7.32
N TYR A 254 -4.73 -8.02 8.39
CA TYR A 254 -3.29 -8.13 8.62
C TYR A 254 -2.89 -9.60 8.57
N THR A 255 -2.09 -9.99 7.59
CA THR A 255 -1.79 -11.40 7.37
C THR A 255 -0.29 -11.66 7.39
N PHE A 256 0.11 -12.77 8.01
CA PHE A 256 1.50 -13.08 8.24
C PHE A 256 1.79 -14.56 7.95
N VAL A 257 2.94 -14.81 7.37
CA VAL A 257 3.48 -16.17 7.13
C VAL A 257 4.91 -16.22 7.65
N ASN A 258 5.20 -17.09 8.61
CA ASN A 258 6.52 -17.22 9.23
C ASN A 258 7.10 -15.87 9.72
N GLY A 259 6.25 -15.01 10.26
CA GLY A 259 6.65 -13.68 10.73
C GLY A 259 6.75 -12.61 9.63
N GLN A 260 6.53 -12.95 8.36
CA GLN A 260 6.48 -12.01 7.25
C GLN A 260 5.09 -11.41 7.10
N TYR A 261 5.01 -10.09 7.03
CA TYR A 261 3.76 -9.40 6.70
C TYR A 261 3.44 -9.56 5.21
N THR A 262 2.37 -10.29 4.91
CA THR A 262 1.89 -10.55 3.54
C THR A 262 0.81 -9.53 3.19
N THR A 263 1.22 -8.35 2.72
CA THR A 263 0.33 -7.20 2.47
C THR A 263 -0.75 -7.46 1.42
N GLU A 264 -0.52 -8.39 0.51
CA GLU A 264 -1.49 -8.83 -0.50
C GLU A 264 -2.23 -10.12 -0.09
N GLY A 265 -2.02 -10.58 1.14
CA GLY A 265 -2.67 -11.78 1.66
C GLY A 265 -2.20 -13.06 0.97
N GLY A 266 -3.11 -13.73 0.29
CA GLY A 266 -2.88 -15.00 -0.41
C GLY A 266 -3.77 -16.12 0.10
N THR A 267 -3.31 -17.37 -0.06
CA THR A 267 -4.10 -18.56 0.23
C THR A 267 -4.66 -18.62 1.65
N HIS A 268 -3.86 -18.22 2.65
CA HIS A 268 -4.29 -18.22 4.06
C HIS A 268 -5.38 -17.17 4.35
N LEU A 269 -5.32 -15.99 3.73
CA LEU A 269 -6.37 -14.99 3.84
C LEU A 269 -7.66 -15.46 3.19
N THR A 270 -7.56 -16.03 1.99
CA THR A 270 -8.73 -16.58 1.28
C THR A 270 -9.36 -17.72 2.09
N ALA A 271 -8.54 -18.56 2.70
CA ALA A 271 -9.00 -19.63 3.56
C ALA A 271 -9.71 -19.11 4.84
N PHE A 272 -9.17 -18.07 5.45
CA PHE A 272 -9.79 -17.42 6.62
C PHE A 272 -11.16 -16.83 6.29
N LYS A 273 -11.27 -16.08 5.20
CA LYS A 273 -12.55 -15.51 4.73
C LYS A 273 -13.62 -16.57 4.51
N GLU A 274 -13.23 -17.69 3.89
CA GLU A 274 -14.11 -18.83 3.66
C GLU A 274 -14.47 -19.56 4.97
N ALA A 275 -13.49 -19.79 5.83
CA ALA A 275 -13.65 -20.46 7.11
C ALA A 275 -14.57 -19.69 8.06
N LEU A 276 -14.40 -18.35 8.13
CA LEU A 276 -15.25 -17.48 8.95
C LEU A 276 -16.70 -17.55 8.50
N THR A 277 -16.95 -17.42 7.19
CA THR A 277 -18.31 -17.49 6.64
C THR A 277 -18.96 -18.85 6.92
N LYS A 278 -18.22 -19.94 6.77
CA LYS A 278 -18.71 -21.28 7.07
C LYS A 278 -19.00 -21.47 8.55
N ALA A 279 -18.08 -21.07 9.44
CA ALA A 279 -18.25 -21.23 10.88
C ALA A 279 -19.44 -20.44 11.43
N VAL A 280 -19.65 -19.20 10.94
CA VAL A 280 -20.81 -18.39 11.31
C VAL A 280 -22.12 -19.04 10.85
N ASN A 281 -22.17 -19.54 9.63
CA ASN A 281 -23.36 -20.22 9.10
C ASN A 281 -23.65 -21.58 9.78
N ASP A 282 -22.63 -22.27 10.23
CA ASP A 282 -22.78 -23.55 10.94
C ASP A 282 -23.13 -23.35 12.43
N TYR A 283 -22.80 -22.18 13.01
CA TYR A 283 -23.18 -21.83 14.38
C TYR A 283 -24.70 -21.69 14.56
N ASP A 284 -25.39 -21.07 13.59
CA ASP A 284 -26.85 -21.05 13.54
C ASP A 284 -27.35 -21.53 12.16
N PRO A 285 -27.60 -22.83 12.00
CA PRO A 285 -28.02 -23.40 10.71
C PRO A 285 -29.36 -22.90 10.16
N LYS A 286 -30.16 -22.22 11.02
CA LYS A 286 -31.44 -21.63 10.60
C LYS A 286 -31.26 -20.32 9.85
N LYS A 287 -30.09 -19.69 10.00
CA LYS A 287 -29.72 -18.44 9.36
C LYS A 287 -28.64 -18.69 8.32
N LYS A 288 -28.80 -18.14 7.13
CA LYS A 288 -27.79 -18.20 6.07
C LYS A 288 -27.37 -16.78 5.73
N PHE A 289 -26.11 -16.48 5.99
CA PHE A 289 -25.52 -15.18 5.72
C PHE A 289 -24.60 -15.27 4.50
N ASP A 290 -24.62 -14.24 3.66
CA ASP A 290 -23.64 -14.05 2.60
C ASP A 290 -22.26 -13.74 3.19
N GLY A 291 -21.20 -14.19 2.51
CA GLY A 291 -19.84 -13.92 2.94
C GLY A 291 -19.51 -12.44 3.06
N ASP A 292 -20.07 -11.62 2.18
CA ASP A 292 -19.88 -10.16 2.20
C ASP A 292 -20.53 -9.54 3.44
N ASP A 293 -21.73 -10.01 3.85
CA ASP A 293 -22.41 -9.53 5.07
C ASP A 293 -21.64 -9.92 6.33
N VAL A 294 -21.07 -11.15 6.32
CA VAL A 294 -20.22 -11.63 7.44
C VAL A 294 -18.96 -10.80 7.59
N ARG A 295 -18.39 -10.30 6.49
CA ARG A 295 -17.10 -9.60 6.49
C ARG A 295 -17.21 -8.08 6.50
N GLU A 296 -18.39 -7.50 6.29
CA GLU A 296 -18.54 -6.04 6.33
C GLU A 296 -18.15 -5.46 7.70
N GLY A 297 -17.15 -4.59 7.69
CA GLY A 297 -16.59 -3.98 8.90
C GLY A 297 -15.63 -4.89 9.68
N LEU A 298 -15.25 -6.04 9.12
CA LEU A 298 -14.33 -6.98 9.76
C LEU A 298 -12.91 -6.43 9.82
N LEU A 299 -12.33 -6.46 11.00
CA LEU A 299 -10.90 -6.26 11.24
C LEU A 299 -10.31 -7.58 11.70
N GLY A 300 -9.43 -8.18 10.89
CA GLY A 300 -8.88 -9.51 11.14
C GLY A 300 -7.37 -9.60 11.01
N CYS A 301 -6.76 -10.37 11.90
CA CYS A 301 -5.36 -10.79 11.80
C CYS A 301 -5.26 -12.29 11.66
N VAL A 302 -4.43 -12.75 10.72
CA VAL A 302 -4.14 -14.17 10.51
C VAL A 302 -2.64 -14.36 10.38
N ALA A 303 -2.03 -15.06 11.33
CA ALA A 303 -0.63 -15.45 11.27
C ALA A 303 -0.53 -16.97 11.21
N ILE A 304 0.21 -17.48 10.25
CA ILE A 304 0.49 -18.92 10.13
C ILE A 304 2.00 -19.17 10.14
N ARG A 305 2.37 -20.34 10.63
CA ARG A 305 3.74 -20.89 10.54
C ARG A 305 3.67 -22.19 9.76
N MET A 306 4.47 -22.28 8.72
CA MET A 306 4.47 -23.44 7.85
C MET A 306 5.87 -23.74 7.33
N LYS A 307 6.08 -24.98 6.92
CA LYS A 307 7.25 -25.40 6.16
C LYS A 307 7.04 -25.01 4.70
N ASP A 308 8.11 -24.59 4.05
CA ASP A 308 8.18 -24.36 2.60
C ASP A 308 7.08 -23.45 2.03
N PRO A 309 6.91 -22.21 2.55
CA PRO A 309 5.99 -21.27 1.97
C PRO A 309 6.43 -20.83 0.57
N VAL A 310 5.53 -20.88 -0.39
CA VAL A 310 5.72 -20.38 -1.74
C VAL A 310 5.06 -19.00 -1.85
N PHE A 311 5.83 -17.99 -2.26
CA PHE A 311 5.33 -16.63 -2.43
C PHE A 311 5.30 -16.22 -3.91
N ASP A 312 4.38 -15.32 -4.27
CA ASP A 312 4.21 -14.80 -5.63
C ASP A 312 5.35 -13.84 -6.06
N GLY A 313 6.49 -13.87 -5.38
CA GLY A 313 7.66 -13.07 -5.71
C GLY A 313 8.65 -12.93 -4.55
N GLN A 314 9.81 -12.34 -4.82
CA GLN A 314 10.87 -12.18 -3.82
C GLN A 314 10.47 -11.22 -2.69
N THR A 315 9.59 -10.27 -2.92
CA THR A 315 9.06 -9.33 -1.91
C THR A 315 8.20 -10.00 -0.84
N LYS A 316 7.73 -11.24 -1.10
CA LYS A 316 6.95 -12.08 -0.17
C LYS A 316 5.64 -11.43 0.28
N THR A 317 5.01 -10.67 -0.59
CA THR A 317 3.77 -9.94 -0.29
C THR A 317 2.53 -10.81 -0.28
N LYS A 318 2.57 -11.98 -0.94
CA LYS A 318 1.41 -12.87 -1.12
C LYS A 318 1.80 -14.34 -1.08
N LEU A 319 1.06 -15.13 -0.28
CA LEU A 319 1.25 -16.59 -0.20
C LEU A 319 0.56 -17.29 -1.37
N GLY A 320 1.33 -18.12 -2.10
CA GLY A 320 0.88 -18.81 -3.32
C GLY A 320 0.49 -20.29 -3.16
N ASN A 321 0.67 -20.93 -1.99
CA ASN A 321 0.41 -22.36 -1.76
C ASN A 321 -1.07 -22.74 -1.90
N GLY A 322 -1.61 -22.74 -3.13
CA GLY A 322 -3.02 -23.01 -3.42
C GLY A 322 -3.49 -24.41 -3.01
N GLU A 323 -2.61 -25.38 -3.03
CA GLU A 323 -2.84 -26.78 -2.64
C GLU A 323 -3.23 -26.94 -1.17
N LEU A 324 -2.75 -26.04 -0.30
CA LEU A 324 -3.04 -26.07 1.14
C LEU A 324 -4.33 -25.38 1.54
N ARG A 325 -5.03 -24.73 0.61
CA ARG A 325 -6.25 -23.96 0.89
C ARG A 325 -7.29 -24.76 1.66
N SER A 326 -7.60 -25.98 1.21
CA SER A 326 -8.64 -26.82 1.83
C SER A 326 -8.28 -27.19 3.26
N GLU A 327 -7.02 -27.46 3.53
CA GLU A 327 -6.51 -27.77 4.86
C GLU A 327 -6.61 -26.54 5.78
N PHE A 328 -6.17 -25.38 5.31
CA PHE A 328 -6.30 -24.11 6.06
C PHE A 328 -7.75 -23.77 6.37
N VAL A 329 -8.68 -23.95 5.41
CA VAL A 329 -10.11 -23.74 5.65
C VAL A 329 -10.62 -24.65 6.77
N ALA A 330 -10.28 -25.94 6.75
CA ALA A 330 -10.72 -26.88 7.76
C ALA A 330 -10.17 -26.54 9.16
N GLN A 331 -8.88 -26.24 9.26
CA GLN A 331 -8.23 -25.90 10.52
C GLN A 331 -8.77 -24.57 11.09
N MET A 332 -8.88 -23.53 10.25
CA MET A 332 -9.36 -22.21 10.66
C MET A 332 -10.85 -22.26 11.03
N LYS A 333 -11.67 -22.99 10.27
CA LYS A 333 -13.09 -23.18 10.59
C LYS A 333 -13.25 -23.77 11.98
N LYS A 334 -12.54 -24.86 12.30
CA LYS A 334 -12.58 -25.49 13.63
C LYS A 334 -12.16 -24.52 14.73
N ALA A 335 -11.10 -23.72 14.49
CA ALA A 335 -10.63 -22.72 15.45
C ALA A 335 -11.68 -21.63 15.69
N ILE A 336 -12.34 -21.16 14.63
CA ILE A 336 -13.38 -20.12 14.71
C ILE A 336 -14.61 -20.68 15.44
N GLU A 337 -15.08 -21.87 15.10
CA GLU A 337 -16.20 -22.55 15.80
C GLU A 337 -15.92 -22.66 17.30
N GLU A 338 -14.70 -23.05 17.66
CA GLU A 338 -14.28 -23.13 19.07
C GLU A 338 -14.35 -21.75 19.75
N MET A 339 -13.90 -20.68 19.10
CA MET A 339 -13.99 -19.32 19.62
C MET A 339 -15.44 -18.85 19.81
N LEU A 340 -16.30 -19.10 18.80
CA LEU A 340 -17.71 -18.71 18.86
C LEU A 340 -18.44 -19.41 20.02
N HIS A 341 -18.23 -20.71 20.21
CA HIS A 341 -18.83 -21.44 21.32
C HIS A 341 -18.27 -21.08 22.70
N ARG A 342 -17.01 -20.64 22.77
CA ARG A 342 -16.34 -20.25 24.02
C ARG A 342 -16.80 -18.89 24.55
N ALA A 343 -17.26 -17.99 23.66
CA ALA A 343 -17.68 -16.63 24.01
C ALA A 343 -19.10 -16.32 23.45
N PRO A 344 -20.16 -16.95 23.98
CA PRO A 344 -21.51 -16.81 23.42
C PRO A 344 -22.02 -15.36 23.42
N ALA A 345 -21.74 -14.58 24.48
CA ALA A 345 -22.17 -13.18 24.55
C ALA A 345 -21.56 -12.29 23.43
N GLU A 346 -20.30 -12.56 23.06
CA GLU A 346 -19.67 -11.83 21.96
C GLU A 346 -20.14 -12.37 20.59
N THR A 347 -20.45 -13.67 20.52
CA THR A 347 -21.05 -14.29 19.32
C THR A 347 -22.44 -13.73 19.05
N ASP A 348 -23.26 -13.51 20.06
CA ASP A 348 -24.58 -12.86 19.89
C ASP A 348 -24.45 -11.45 19.31
N LYS A 349 -23.46 -10.66 19.74
CA LYS A 349 -23.17 -9.34 19.17
C LYS A 349 -22.69 -9.43 17.73
N LEU A 350 -21.83 -10.40 17.41
CA LEU A 350 -21.37 -10.69 16.05
C LEU A 350 -22.57 -11.02 15.15
N ILE A 351 -23.43 -11.94 15.57
CA ILE A 351 -24.61 -12.35 14.79
C ILE A 351 -25.56 -11.16 14.60
N ALA A 352 -25.84 -10.40 15.67
CA ALA A 352 -26.69 -9.21 15.59
C ALA A 352 -26.15 -8.18 14.57
N LYS A 353 -24.84 -7.94 14.56
CA LYS A 353 -24.19 -7.07 13.56
C LYS A 353 -24.39 -7.60 12.14
N ILE A 354 -24.20 -8.89 11.92
CA ILE A 354 -24.37 -9.50 10.58
C ILE A 354 -25.84 -9.42 10.14
N GLU A 355 -26.78 -9.66 11.03
CA GLU A 355 -28.22 -9.52 10.75
C GLU A 355 -28.61 -8.08 10.35
N GLU A 356 -28.07 -7.10 11.06
CA GLU A 356 -28.27 -5.69 10.74
C GLU A 356 -27.71 -5.38 9.34
N THR A 357 -26.50 -5.83 9.04
CA THR A 357 -25.88 -5.68 7.70
C THR A 357 -26.72 -6.33 6.61
N THR A 358 -27.17 -7.57 6.82
CA THR A 358 -28.02 -8.30 5.86
C THR A 358 -29.35 -7.57 5.62
N LYS A 359 -29.97 -7.05 6.69
CA LYS A 359 -31.19 -6.27 6.60
C LYS A 359 -30.98 -4.96 5.83
N LEU A 360 -29.93 -4.22 6.12
CA LEU A 360 -29.56 -3.00 5.41
C LEU A 360 -29.29 -3.28 3.92
N ARG A 361 -28.54 -4.33 3.62
CA ARG A 361 -28.28 -4.76 2.23
C ARG A 361 -29.56 -5.14 1.49
N SER A 362 -30.48 -5.85 2.16
CA SER A 362 -31.79 -6.19 1.58
C SER A 362 -32.62 -4.94 1.27
N GLN A 363 -32.66 -3.98 2.19
CA GLN A 363 -33.34 -2.69 1.98
C GLN A 363 -32.71 -1.92 0.82
N LEU A 364 -31.37 -1.83 0.77
CA LEU A 364 -30.63 -1.21 -0.33
C LEU A 364 -30.93 -1.88 -1.68
N ASN A 365 -30.97 -3.21 -1.71
CA ASN A 365 -31.31 -3.96 -2.93
C ASN A 365 -32.74 -3.67 -3.40
N THR A 366 -33.67 -3.49 -2.46
CA THR A 366 -35.06 -3.10 -2.79
C THR A 366 -35.09 -1.68 -3.37
N ILE A 367 -34.38 -0.73 -2.77
CA ILE A 367 -34.25 0.65 -3.28
C ILE A 367 -33.58 0.65 -4.66
N LYS A 368 -32.51 -0.13 -4.83
CA LYS A 368 -31.81 -0.31 -6.12
C LYS A 368 -32.75 -0.87 -7.18
N LYS A 369 -33.55 -1.89 -6.85
CA LYS A 369 -34.51 -2.50 -7.76
C LYS A 369 -35.56 -1.50 -8.19
N GLN A 370 -36.16 -0.76 -7.25
CA GLN A 370 -37.14 0.31 -7.54
C GLN A 370 -36.50 1.43 -8.38
N SER A 371 -35.26 1.81 -8.09
CA SER A 371 -34.55 2.81 -8.89
C SER A 371 -34.21 2.31 -10.29
N ARG A 372 -33.85 1.03 -10.44
CA ARG A 372 -33.63 0.38 -11.75
C ARG A 372 -34.93 0.28 -12.56
N GLU A 373 -36.04 -0.06 -11.92
CA GLU A 373 -37.35 -0.10 -12.57
C GLU A 373 -37.81 1.31 -13.03
N ARG A 374 -37.57 2.34 -12.21
CA ARG A 374 -37.79 3.75 -12.61
C ARG A 374 -36.83 4.18 -13.73
N ALA A 375 -35.56 3.76 -13.71
CA ALA A 375 -34.58 4.07 -14.75
C ALA A 375 -34.80 3.28 -16.05
N ALA A 376 -35.35 2.07 -15.98
CA ALA A 376 -35.73 1.29 -17.16
C ALA A 376 -36.98 1.85 -17.87
N ALA A 377 -37.87 2.49 -17.13
CA ALA A 377 -39.02 3.20 -17.70
C ALA A 377 -38.63 4.51 -18.41
N VAL A 378 -37.43 5.04 -18.12
CA VAL A 378 -36.81 6.16 -18.82
C VAL A 378 -35.43 5.71 -19.27
N SER A 379 -35.18 5.62 -20.58
CA SER A 379 -33.84 5.34 -21.16
C SER A 379 -32.86 6.43 -20.73
N VAL A 380 -32.26 6.28 -19.54
CA VAL A 380 -31.43 7.32 -18.94
C VAL A 380 -29.97 7.10 -19.35
N ARG A 381 -29.52 7.81 -20.37
CA ARG A 381 -28.13 8.23 -20.48
C ARG A 381 -27.82 9.08 -19.23
N VAL A 382 -26.78 8.73 -18.46
CA VAL A 382 -26.30 9.59 -17.37
C VAL A 382 -25.90 10.94 -17.98
N PRO A 383 -26.62 12.04 -17.71
CA PRO A 383 -26.41 13.30 -18.44
C PRO A 383 -25.04 13.92 -18.18
N GLN A 384 -24.40 13.55 -17.06
CA GLN A 384 -23.08 14.04 -16.66
C GLN A 384 -21.94 13.30 -17.34
N LEU A 385 -22.20 12.14 -17.96
CA LEU A 385 -21.17 11.28 -18.51
C LEU A 385 -20.97 11.50 -20.00
N LYS A 386 -19.74 11.79 -20.40
CA LYS A 386 -19.23 11.60 -21.76
C LYS A 386 -18.33 10.38 -21.75
N ASP A 387 -18.88 9.21 -22.03
CA ASP A 387 -18.17 7.92 -21.94
C ASP A 387 -17.08 7.73 -23.00
N CYS A 388 -16.16 6.82 -22.75
CA CYS A 388 -15.18 6.34 -23.72
C CYS A 388 -15.65 5.03 -24.39
N LYS A 389 -14.97 4.64 -25.47
CA LYS A 389 -15.33 3.43 -26.24
C LYS A 389 -14.84 2.15 -25.59
N GLU A 390 -13.65 2.19 -25.01
CA GLU A 390 -13.00 1.05 -24.38
C GLU A 390 -13.08 1.16 -22.85
N HIS A 391 -13.15 0.01 -22.18
CA HIS A 391 -13.26 -0.08 -20.71
C HIS A 391 -12.27 -1.11 -20.17
N LEU A 392 -12.03 -1.09 -18.85
CA LEU A 392 -11.13 -2.00 -18.15
C LEU A 392 -11.55 -3.47 -18.25
N ARG A 393 -12.84 -3.74 -18.40
CA ARG A 393 -13.38 -5.10 -18.40
C ARG A 393 -12.89 -5.94 -19.55
N LEU A 394 -12.67 -7.23 -19.23
CA LEU A 394 -12.58 -8.31 -20.19
C LEU A 394 -13.92 -8.44 -20.92
N ASP A 395 -13.89 -8.78 -22.20
CA ASP A 395 -15.09 -9.20 -22.90
C ASP A 395 -15.64 -10.52 -22.29
N LYS A 396 -16.83 -10.95 -22.72
CA LYS A 396 -17.47 -12.19 -22.24
C LYS A 396 -16.64 -13.46 -22.49
N LYS A 397 -15.55 -13.37 -23.29
CA LYS A 397 -14.62 -14.47 -23.62
C LYS A 397 -13.32 -14.41 -22.82
N GLY A 398 -13.12 -13.36 -21.97
CA GLY A 398 -11.93 -13.22 -21.15
C GLY A 398 -10.71 -12.65 -21.88
N ASP A 399 -10.87 -12.20 -23.12
CA ASP A 399 -9.76 -11.60 -23.89
C ASP A 399 -9.55 -10.14 -23.50
N LYS A 400 -8.34 -9.80 -23.05
CA LYS A 400 -7.93 -8.39 -22.88
C LYS A 400 -7.77 -7.78 -24.27
N LYS A 401 -8.76 -7.03 -24.70
CA LYS A 401 -8.72 -6.34 -25.98
C LYS A 401 -8.52 -4.84 -25.77
N GLY A 402 -7.42 -4.30 -26.31
CA GLY A 402 -7.20 -2.87 -26.40
C GLY A 402 -6.62 -2.22 -25.13
N TRP A 403 -7.16 -1.08 -24.75
CA TRP A 403 -6.60 -0.12 -23.80
C TRP A 403 -7.03 -0.31 -22.34
N GLY A 404 -7.44 -1.50 -21.90
CA GLY A 404 -8.07 -1.77 -20.61
C GLY A 404 -7.48 -1.01 -19.42
N GLU A 405 -6.21 -1.22 -19.09
CA GLU A 405 -5.53 -0.54 -17.98
C GLU A 405 -5.24 0.95 -18.26
N ASP A 406 -5.17 1.36 -19.52
CA ASP A 406 -4.99 2.75 -19.94
C ASP A 406 -6.28 3.55 -20.01
N THR A 407 -7.43 2.90 -19.76
CA THR A 407 -8.72 3.58 -19.73
C THR A 407 -8.84 4.43 -18.47
N MET A 408 -9.48 5.59 -18.59
CA MET A 408 -9.59 6.50 -17.47
C MET A 408 -10.88 7.33 -17.51
N ILE A 409 -11.31 7.76 -16.34
CA ILE A 409 -12.41 8.69 -16.18
C ILE A 409 -11.96 9.92 -15.42
N PHE A 410 -12.22 11.09 -15.98
CA PHE A 410 -11.98 12.38 -15.32
C PHE A 410 -13.24 12.84 -14.62
N LEU A 411 -13.15 13.14 -13.31
CA LEU A 411 -14.20 13.78 -12.53
C LEU A 411 -13.90 15.27 -12.48
N THR A 412 -14.77 16.09 -13.11
CA THR A 412 -14.54 17.53 -13.27
C THR A 412 -15.55 18.36 -12.51
N GLU A 413 -15.11 19.55 -12.10
CA GLU A 413 -15.97 20.56 -11.53
C GLU A 413 -16.82 21.24 -12.61
N GLY A 414 -18.10 20.90 -12.66
CA GLY A 414 -19.07 21.58 -13.50
C GLY A 414 -18.95 21.34 -15.02
N LYS A 415 -19.89 21.97 -15.75
CA LYS A 415 -20.05 21.77 -17.19
C LYS A 415 -19.00 22.49 -18.03
N SER A 416 -18.40 23.58 -17.54
CA SER A 416 -17.44 24.39 -18.31
C SER A 416 -16.14 23.60 -18.53
N ALA A 417 -15.46 23.23 -17.44
CA ALA A 417 -14.25 22.41 -17.49
C ALA A 417 -14.51 21.07 -18.17
N GLY A 418 -15.61 20.38 -17.83
CA GLY A 418 -15.99 19.12 -18.44
C GLY A 418 -16.37 19.23 -19.92
N GLY A 419 -16.77 20.41 -20.40
CA GLY A 419 -17.01 20.70 -21.81
C GLY A 419 -15.72 20.77 -22.61
N THR A 420 -14.75 21.53 -22.11
CA THR A 420 -13.42 21.72 -22.71
C THR A 420 -12.64 20.39 -22.70
N LEU A 421 -12.57 19.70 -21.57
CA LEU A 421 -11.93 18.41 -21.44
C LEU A 421 -12.60 17.36 -22.33
N GLY A 422 -13.93 17.34 -22.37
CA GLY A 422 -14.71 16.44 -23.23
C GLY A 422 -14.46 16.66 -24.74
N THR A 423 -14.00 17.83 -25.15
CA THR A 423 -13.60 18.13 -26.54
C THR A 423 -12.14 17.73 -26.81
N ALA A 424 -11.26 17.90 -25.80
CA ALA A 424 -9.83 17.63 -25.90
C ALA A 424 -9.47 16.15 -25.77
N ARG A 425 -10.31 15.35 -25.11
CA ARG A 425 -10.05 13.97 -24.70
C ARG A 425 -9.84 12.99 -25.87
N ASP A 426 -9.14 11.92 -25.61
CA ASP A 426 -9.18 10.73 -26.46
C ASP A 426 -10.49 9.97 -26.21
N ALA A 427 -11.40 10.01 -27.17
CA ALA A 427 -12.70 9.36 -27.06
C ALA A 427 -12.63 7.81 -26.98
N VAL A 428 -11.47 7.21 -27.27
CA VAL A 428 -11.31 5.75 -27.18
C VAL A 428 -11.14 5.33 -25.72
N LYS A 429 -10.26 5.97 -24.96
CA LYS A 429 -9.84 5.55 -23.64
C LYS A 429 -10.15 6.53 -22.49
N GLN A 430 -10.59 7.74 -22.79
CA GLN A 430 -10.85 8.78 -21.80
C GLN A 430 -12.33 9.12 -21.71
N ALA A 431 -12.93 8.93 -20.53
CA ALA A 431 -14.28 9.36 -20.20
C ALA A 431 -14.24 10.63 -19.33
N VAL A 432 -15.33 11.39 -19.32
CA VAL A 432 -15.49 12.59 -18.47
C VAL A 432 -16.83 12.53 -17.78
N PHE A 433 -16.81 12.70 -16.46
CA PHE A 433 -17.98 12.86 -15.62
C PHE A 433 -17.98 14.26 -15.01
N CYS A 434 -19.02 15.04 -15.30
CA CYS A 434 -19.15 16.41 -14.81
C CYS A 434 -19.99 16.45 -13.54
N LEU A 435 -19.39 16.88 -12.42
CA LEU A 435 -20.10 17.14 -11.18
C LEU A 435 -21.00 18.37 -11.33
N ARG A 436 -22.09 18.42 -10.55
CA ARG A 436 -23.05 19.54 -10.55
C ARG A 436 -22.78 20.53 -9.40
N GLY A 437 -21.51 20.86 -9.18
CA GLY A 437 -21.06 21.70 -8.07
C GLY A 437 -20.38 20.88 -6.98
N LYS A 438 -20.42 21.35 -5.73
CA LYS A 438 -19.80 20.65 -4.59
C LYS A 438 -20.61 19.40 -4.25
N PRO A 439 -20.01 18.20 -4.31
CA PRO A 439 -20.70 16.96 -3.94
C PRO A 439 -21.01 16.92 -2.44
N LEU A 440 -21.94 16.05 -2.05
CA LEU A 440 -22.29 15.81 -0.66
C LEU A 440 -21.05 15.44 0.16
N ASN A 441 -20.89 16.03 1.34
CA ASN A 441 -19.88 15.56 2.30
C ASN A 441 -20.32 14.22 2.88
N THR A 442 -19.60 13.18 2.54
CA THR A 442 -19.92 11.80 2.96
C THR A 442 -19.33 11.42 4.32
N CYS A 443 -18.66 12.35 5.00
CA CYS A 443 -18.17 12.13 6.37
C CYS A 443 -19.35 12.01 7.34
N GLY A 444 -19.59 10.81 7.89
CA GLY A 444 -20.74 10.57 8.78
C GLY A 444 -21.97 10.00 8.07
N GLU A 445 -22.02 10.03 6.73
CA GLU A 445 -23.14 9.50 5.97
C GLU A 445 -23.07 7.98 5.80
N ASN A 446 -24.23 7.36 5.61
CA ASN A 446 -24.34 5.94 5.31
C ASN A 446 -24.56 5.69 3.79
N ARG A 447 -24.48 4.42 3.36
CA ARG A 447 -24.71 4.05 1.96
C ARG A 447 -26.09 4.44 1.42
N ASP A 448 -27.11 4.50 2.27
CA ASP A 448 -28.47 4.87 1.89
C ASP A 448 -28.52 6.31 1.34
N MET A 449 -27.79 7.23 1.99
CA MET A 449 -27.69 8.63 1.54
C MET A 449 -27.01 8.75 0.18
N LEU A 450 -26.01 7.89 -0.12
CA LEU A 450 -25.37 7.87 -1.43
C LEU A 450 -26.35 7.49 -2.56
N TYR A 451 -27.22 6.51 -2.28
CA TYR A 451 -28.22 6.08 -3.28
C TYR A 451 -29.38 7.07 -3.43
N ARG A 452 -29.67 7.86 -2.42
CA ARG A 452 -30.66 8.98 -2.50
C ARG A 452 -30.06 10.21 -3.16
N ASN A 453 -28.75 10.40 -3.12
CA ASN A 453 -28.07 11.48 -3.79
C ASN A 453 -27.86 11.12 -5.27
N GLU A 454 -28.54 11.84 -6.17
CA GLU A 454 -28.52 11.58 -7.62
C GLU A 454 -27.10 11.58 -8.20
N GLU A 455 -26.23 12.44 -7.70
CA GLU A 455 -24.88 12.61 -8.23
C GLU A 455 -23.98 11.42 -7.88
N PHE A 456 -23.93 11.04 -6.60
CA PHE A 456 -23.15 9.85 -6.19
C PHE A 456 -23.75 8.56 -6.75
N TYR A 457 -25.07 8.46 -6.83
CA TYR A 457 -25.72 7.32 -7.48
C TYR A 457 -25.30 7.18 -8.96
N ASN A 458 -25.30 8.29 -9.71
CA ASN A 458 -24.86 8.31 -11.09
C ASN A 458 -23.35 8.02 -11.23
N LEU A 459 -22.52 8.51 -10.30
CA LEU A 459 -21.09 8.22 -10.26
C LEU A 459 -20.81 6.73 -10.00
N ILE A 460 -21.45 6.14 -8.98
CA ILE A 460 -21.34 4.72 -8.64
C ILE A 460 -21.75 3.85 -9.83
N LYS A 461 -22.85 4.19 -10.50
CA LYS A 461 -23.29 3.51 -11.74
C LYS A 461 -22.31 3.66 -12.88
N THR A 462 -21.76 4.85 -13.07
CA THR A 462 -20.77 5.13 -14.11
C THR A 462 -19.52 4.31 -13.93
N LEU A 463 -19.06 4.19 -12.68
CA LEU A 463 -17.90 3.37 -12.32
C LEU A 463 -18.19 1.86 -12.34
N ASP A 464 -19.48 1.47 -12.22
CA ASP A 464 -19.98 0.09 -12.07
C ASP A 464 -19.39 -0.63 -10.83
N VAL A 465 -19.27 0.10 -9.74
CA VAL A 465 -18.76 -0.41 -8.45
C VAL A 465 -19.88 -0.63 -7.42
N GLU A 466 -21.12 -0.70 -7.89
CA GLU A 466 -22.31 -0.85 -7.05
C GLU A 466 -22.31 -2.17 -6.26
N ASP A 467 -22.00 -3.27 -6.94
CA ASP A 467 -22.03 -4.61 -6.38
C ASP A 467 -20.63 -5.12 -5.95
N SER A 468 -19.58 -4.73 -6.65
CA SER A 468 -18.18 -5.08 -6.35
C SER A 468 -17.23 -4.10 -7.03
N VAL A 469 -16.14 -3.76 -6.35
CA VAL A 469 -15.04 -2.95 -6.91
C VAL A 469 -14.31 -3.65 -8.06
N GLU A 470 -14.37 -4.98 -8.12
CA GLU A 470 -13.82 -5.78 -9.23
C GLU A 470 -14.52 -5.49 -10.57
N ARG A 471 -15.71 -4.88 -10.50
CA ARG A 471 -16.49 -4.51 -11.68
C ARG A 471 -16.14 -3.14 -12.23
N LEU A 472 -15.12 -2.47 -11.69
CA LEU A 472 -14.69 -1.15 -12.13
C LEU A 472 -14.51 -1.10 -13.67
N ARG A 473 -15.09 -0.06 -14.26
CA ARG A 473 -15.10 0.11 -15.74
C ARG A 473 -13.82 0.77 -16.27
N TYR A 474 -13.09 1.50 -15.46
CA TYR A 474 -11.97 2.32 -15.88
C TYR A 474 -10.70 1.93 -15.13
N GLY A 475 -9.56 1.91 -15.82
CA GLY A 475 -8.26 1.63 -15.21
C GLY A 475 -7.82 2.70 -14.20
N LYS A 476 -8.21 3.97 -14.45
CA LYS A 476 -7.87 5.11 -13.57
C LYS A 476 -9.08 6.01 -13.35
N ILE A 477 -9.23 6.49 -12.12
CA ILE A 477 -10.18 7.53 -11.71
C ILE A 477 -9.38 8.78 -11.38
N ILE A 478 -9.62 9.87 -12.10
CA ILE A 478 -8.76 11.05 -12.05
C ILE A 478 -9.60 12.26 -11.64
N PHE A 479 -9.26 12.91 -10.53
CA PHE A 479 -9.88 14.15 -10.10
C PHE A 479 -9.26 15.31 -10.88
N ALA A 480 -10.03 15.92 -11.75
CA ALA A 480 -9.67 17.08 -12.55
C ALA A 480 -10.46 18.29 -12.04
N THR A 481 -10.04 18.82 -10.90
CA THR A 481 -10.62 19.99 -10.22
C THR A 481 -9.74 21.21 -10.41
N ASP A 482 -10.33 22.39 -10.29
CA ASP A 482 -9.61 23.66 -10.35
C ASP A 482 -8.54 23.77 -9.25
N ALA A 483 -7.52 24.59 -9.47
CA ALA A 483 -6.43 24.80 -8.51
C ALA A 483 -6.79 25.84 -7.41
N ASP A 484 -8.04 26.29 -7.36
CA ASP A 484 -8.55 27.24 -6.37
C ASP A 484 -9.09 26.54 -5.11
N VAL A 485 -9.58 27.34 -4.16
CA VAL A 485 -10.10 26.86 -2.88
C VAL A 485 -11.32 25.95 -3.06
N ASP A 486 -12.18 26.24 -4.05
CA ASP A 486 -13.38 25.46 -4.32
C ASP A 486 -13.03 24.10 -4.93
N GLY A 487 -12.11 24.08 -5.89
CA GLY A 487 -11.60 22.83 -6.47
C GLY A 487 -10.87 21.95 -5.46
N LEU A 488 -10.09 22.54 -4.54
CA LEU A 488 -9.48 21.81 -3.41
C LEU A 488 -10.54 21.21 -2.50
N HIS A 489 -11.64 21.94 -2.22
CA HIS A 489 -12.73 21.43 -1.41
C HIS A 489 -13.44 20.25 -2.09
N ILE A 490 -13.77 20.37 -3.39
CA ILE A 490 -14.36 19.27 -4.18
C ILE A 490 -13.46 18.04 -4.18
N ARG A 491 -12.16 18.24 -4.34
CA ARG A 491 -11.15 17.16 -4.25
C ARG A 491 -11.23 16.44 -2.91
N ASN A 492 -11.27 17.17 -1.80
CA ASN A 492 -11.36 16.60 -0.46
C ASN A 492 -12.68 15.84 -0.24
N LEU A 493 -13.80 16.33 -0.78
CA LEU A 493 -15.09 15.64 -0.74
C LEU A 493 -15.05 14.31 -1.51
N LEU A 494 -14.43 14.30 -2.69
CA LEU A 494 -14.24 13.09 -3.48
C LEU A 494 -13.29 12.10 -2.79
N ILE A 495 -12.16 12.56 -2.25
CA ILE A 495 -11.24 11.73 -1.46
C ILE A 495 -12.01 11.09 -0.30
N THR A 496 -12.80 11.88 0.44
CA THR A 496 -13.62 11.38 1.56
C THR A 496 -14.58 10.27 1.09
N PHE A 497 -15.25 10.46 -0.04
CA PHE A 497 -16.15 9.45 -0.61
C PHE A 497 -15.42 8.15 -0.95
N PHE A 498 -14.31 8.23 -1.69
CA PHE A 498 -13.55 7.03 -2.06
C PHE A 498 -12.94 6.33 -0.85
N MET A 499 -12.38 7.08 0.08
CA MET A 499 -11.76 6.52 1.29
C MET A 499 -12.77 5.81 2.19
N ARG A 500 -13.99 6.33 2.31
CA ARG A 500 -15.00 5.73 3.18
C ARG A 500 -15.72 4.53 2.57
N PHE A 501 -16.01 4.57 1.27
CA PHE A 501 -16.89 3.58 0.64
C PHE A 501 -16.20 2.67 -0.36
N TYR A 502 -15.07 3.11 -0.91
CA TYR A 502 -14.32 2.42 -1.96
C TYR A 502 -12.81 2.48 -1.70
N LYS A 503 -12.39 2.33 -0.43
CA LYS A 503 -10.99 2.38 -0.01
C LYS A 503 -10.10 1.45 -0.82
N GLN A 504 -10.60 0.26 -1.18
CA GLN A 504 -9.87 -0.69 -2.01
C GLN A 504 -9.41 -0.08 -3.33
N LEU A 505 -10.22 0.78 -3.99
CA LEU A 505 -9.81 1.45 -5.23
C LEU A 505 -8.64 2.42 -5.02
N VAL A 506 -8.52 2.98 -3.82
CA VAL A 506 -7.38 3.84 -3.45
C VAL A 506 -6.15 2.99 -3.17
N THR A 507 -6.28 1.91 -2.40
CA THR A 507 -5.17 0.99 -2.09
C THR A 507 -4.67 0.26 -3.33
N ASP A 508 -5.56 -0.06 -4.28
CA ASP A 508 -5.21 -0.66 -5.58
C ASP A 508 -4.57 0.35 -6.55
N GLY A 509 -4.34 1.59 -6.11
CA GLY A 509 -3.70 2.62 -6.92
C GLY A 509 -4.53 3.06 -8.13
N ARG A 510 -5.88 3.05 -8.03
CA ARG A 510 -6.78 3.42 -9.13
C ARG A 510 -7.20 4.89 -9.12
N VAL A 511 -6.94 5.62 -8.03
CA VAL A 511 -7.42 6.99 -7.82
C VAL A 511 -6.28 7.99 -7.87
N PHE A 512 -6.45 9.03 -8.68
CA PHE A 512 -5.41 10.04 -8.95
C PHE A 512 -5.98 11.46 -8.91
N VAL A 513 -5.08 12.41 -8.70
CA VAL A 513 -5.33 13.84 -8.90
C VAL A 513 -4.55 14.29 -10.12
N LEU A 514 -5.21 14.98 -11.05
CA LEU A 514 -4.56 15.61 -12.19
C LEU A 514 -3.84 16.88 -11.72
N GLU A 515 -2.55 16.96 -11.96
CA GLU A 515 -1.81 18.21 -11.82
C GLU A 515 -2.07 19.09 -13.05
N THR A 516 -2.51 20.29 -12.80
CA THR A 516 -2.80 21.28 -13.84
C THR A 516 -1.82 22.43 -13.76
N PRO A 517 -1.41 23.03 -14.88
CA PRO A 517 -0.47 24.13 -14.85
C PRO A 517 -1.08 25.35 -14.16
N LEU A 518 -0.28 25.99 -13.32
CA LEU A 518 -0.63 27.25 -12.67
C LEU A 518 -0.30 28.46 -13.53
N PHE A 519 0.73 28.34 -14.38
CA PHE A 519 1.18 29.45 -15.22
C PHE A 519 1.50 28.97 -16.65
N ARG A 520 1.32 29.88 -17.59
CA ARG A 520 1.84 29.78 -18.94
C ARG A 520 2.81 30.93 -19.17
N VAL A 521 4.04 30.59 -19.54
CA VAL A 521 5.09 31.55 -19.94
C VAL A 521 5.34 31.36 -21.42
N ARG A 522 5.13 32.40 -22.25
CA ARG A 522 5.34 32.31 -23.68
C ARG A 522 6.04 33.53 -24.27
N ASN A 523 6.75 33.32 -25.35
CA ASN A 523 7.23 34.34 -26.24
C ASN A 523 6.79 34.01 -27.69
N LYS A 524 7.31 34.74 -28.69
CA LYS A 524 6.97 34.49 -30.12
C LYS A 524 7.49 33.14 -30.68
N LYS A 525 8.39 32.45 -29.95
CA LYS A 525 9.09 31.27 -30.46
C LYS A 525 8.72 30.00 -29.67
N GLU A 526 8.44 30.15 -28.37
CA GLU A 526 8.23 29.01 -27.47
C GLU A 526 7.19 29.33 -26.41
N GLN A 527 6.58 28.28 -25.87
CA GLN A 527 5.57 28.30 -24.84
C GLN A 527 5.90 27.23 -23.80
N HIS A 528 5.84 27.58 -22.50
CA HIS A 528 6.08 26.67 -21.40
C HIS A 528 4.90 26.74 -20.42
N TYR A 529 4.43 25.57 -19.99
CA TYR A 529 3.46 25.42 -18.92
C TYR A 529 4.20 25.06 -17.63
N CYS A 530 3.91 25.78 -16.58
CA CYS A 530 4.60 25.69 -15.29
C CYS A 530 3.60 25.27 -14.22
N PHE A 531 3.94 24.26 -13.45
CA PHE A 531 3.13 23.68 -12.40
C PHE A 531 3.55 24.18 -11.02
N THR A 532 4.77 24.73 -10.92
CA THR A 532 5.30 25.32 -9.70
C THR A 532 5.88 26.72 -9.96
N GLU A 533 6.13 27.46 -8.91
CA GLU A 533 6.75 28.77 -8.99
C GLU A 533 8.19 28.67 -9.51
N GLU A 534 8.93 27.62 -9.11
CA GLU A 534 10.30 27.37 -9.58
C GLU A 534 10.32 27.11 -11.11
N GLU A 535 9.36 26.32 -11.61
CA GLU A 535 9.22 26.08 -13.04
C GLU A 535 8.90 27.39 -13.79
N ARG A 536 8.08 28.28 -13.19
CA ARG A 536 7.78 29.60 -13.76
C ARG A 536 9.04 30.44 -13.89
N VAL A 537 9.83 30.53 -12.83
CA VAL A 537 11.09 31.31 -12.82
C VAL A 537 12.06 30.77 -13.87
N ALA A 538 12.20 29.44 -13.95
CA ALA A 538 13.05 28.80 -14.94
C ALA A 538 12.56 29.04 -16.40
N ALA A 539 11.25 29.03 -16.61
CA ALA A 539 10.65 29.31 -17.92
C ALA A 539 10.84 30.79 -18.33
N ILE A 540 10.71 31.73 -17.40
CA ILE A 540 10.98 33.15 -17.65
C ILE A 540 12.45 33.34 -18.06
N ALA A 541 13.39 32.69 -17.38
CA ALA A 541 14.81 32.75 -17.72
C ALA A 541 15.10 32.21 -19.14
N ARG A 542 14.37 31.19 -19.62
CA ARG A 542 14.49 30.65 -20.97
C ARG A 542 13.83 31.55 -22.01
N CYS A 543 12.61 32.00 -21.76
CA CYS A 543 11.84 32.83 -22.70
C CYS A 543 12.37 34.26 -22.83
N GLY A 544 13.15 34.75 -21.87
CA GLY A 544 13.72 36.10 -21.85
C GLY A 544 12.78 37.20 -21.31
N ALA A 545 13.30 38.44 -21.20
CA ALA A 545 12.64 39.55 -20.49
C ALA A 545 11.28 40.01 -21.11
N ASN A 546 10.96 39.65 -22.33
CA ASN A 546 9.72 40.04 -23.03
C ASN A 546 8.72 38.88 -23.14
N CYS A 547 8.68 38.00 -22.18
CA CYS A 547 7.69 36.90 -22.15
C CYS A 547 6.35 37.37 -21.60
N GLU A 548 5.27 36.81 -22.14
CA GLU A 548 3.92 36.95 -21.61
C GLU A 548 3.69 35.86 -20.57
N ILE A 549 3.23 36.23 -19.38
CA ILE A 549 2.91 35.33 -18.29
C ILE A 549 1.40 35.35 -18.07
N THR A 550 0.77 34.20 -18.17
CA THR A 550 -0.65 34.02 -17.86
C THR A 550 -0.75 33.11 -16.61
N ARG A 551 -1.50 33.51 -15.60
CA ARG A 551 -1.85 32.67 -14.45
C ARG A 551 -3.22 32.04 -14.69
N PHE A 552 -3.32 30.73 -14.56
CA PHE A 552 -4.59 30.02 -14.63
C PHE A 552 -5.19 29.89 -13.24
N LYS A 553 -6.47 30.25 -13.10
CA LYS A 553 -7.23 30.10 -11.85
C LYS A 553 -8.08 28.86 -11.86
N GLY A 554 -8.50 28.41 -13.04
CA GLY A 554 -9.31 27.22 -13.20
C GLY A 554 -9.15 26.56 -14.56
N LEU A 555 -9.58 25.29 -14.64
CA LEU A 555 -9.53 24.48 -15.86
C LEU A 555 -10.36 25.03 -17.00
N GLY A 556 -11.38 25.84 -16.70
CA GLY A 556 -12.21 26.49 -17.70
C GLY A 556 -11.52 27.59 -18.51
N GLU A 557 -10.36 28.07 -18.05
CA GLU A 557 -9.55 29.09 -18.74
C GLU A 557 -8.65 28.48 -19.83
N LEU A 558 -8.44 27.16 -19.79
CA LEU A 558 -7.66 26.42 -20.77
C LEU A 558 -8.52 26.12 -22.01
N ASN A 559 -8.00 26.39 -23.19
CA ASN A 559 -8.68 25.94 -24.42
C ASN A 559 -8.45 24.45 -24.70
N ALA A 560 -9.28 23.86 -25.57
CA ALA A 560 -9.24 22.42 -25.82
C ALA A 560 -7.89 21.92 -26.43
N LYS A 561 -7.16 22.77 -27.15
CA LYS A 561 -5.84 22.41 -27.69
C LYS A 561 -4.79 22.34 -26.57
N GLU A 562 -4.78 23.33 -25.68
CA GLU A 562 -3.91 23.34 -24.51
C GLU A 562 -4.21 22.15 -23.58
N PHE A 563 -5.49 21.91 -23.31
CA PHE A 563 -5.92 20.79 -22.47
C PHE A 563 -5.41 19.44 -22.97
N LYS A 564 -5.36 19.25 -24.30
CA LYS A 564 -4.88 18.01 -24.91
C LYS A 564 -3.42 17.69 -24.54
N GLU A 565 -2.60 18.70 -24.29
CA GLU A 565 -1.20 18.50 -23.84
C GLU A 565 -1.13 17.95 -22.41
N PHE A 566 -2.09 18.32 -21.54
CA PHE A 566 -2.08 17.94 -20.12
C PHE A 566 -2.75 16.61 -19.82
N ILE A 567 -3.57 16.10 -20.73
CA ILE A 567 -4.27 14.81 -20.59
C ILE A 567 -3.72 13.76 -21.57
N GLY A 568 -2.58 14.03 -22.19
CA GLY A 568 -1.84 13.15 -23.09
C GLY A 568 -1.00 12.10 -22.33
N PRO A 569 -0.09 11.41 -23.06
CA PRO A 569 0.78 10.40 -22.45
C PRO A 569 1.65 10.92 -21.31
N ASP A 570 2.02 12.19 -21.34
CA ASP A 570 2.90 12.84 -20.37
C ASP A 570 2.12 13.56 -19.25
N MET A 571 0.82 13.24 -19.07
CA MET A 571 0.01 13.84 -18.01
C MET A 571 0.64 13.58 -16.62
N ARG A 572 0.64 14.62 -15.79
CA ARG A 572 1.12 14.52 -14.42
C ARG A 572 -0.03 14.09 -13.52
N LEU A 573 0.13 12.93 -12.90
CA LEU A 573 -0.84 12.35 -11.98
C LEU A 573 -0.22 12.13 -10.62
N THR A 574 -0.83 12.70 -9.59
CA THR A 574 -0.49 12.41 -8.20
C THR A 574 -1.42 11.32 -7.69
N PRO A 575 -0.91 10.14 -7.29
CA PRO A 575 -1.76 9.08 -6.74
C PRO A 575 -2.36 9.51 -5.40
N VAL A 576 -3.63 9.21 -5.20
CA VAL A 576 -4.23 9.27 -3.87
C VAL A 576 -3.78 8.01 -3.13
N SER A 577 -3.01 8.17 -2.07
CA SER A 577 -2.47 7.06 -1.28
C SER A 577 -2.82 7.20 0.19
N CYS A 578 -2.92 6.07 0.88
CA CYS A 578 -3.08 6.00 2.31
C CYS A 578 -1.74 5.67 2.94
N LEU A 579 -1.25 6.51 3.82
CA LEU A 579 0.00 6.27 4.55
C LEU A 579 -0.21 5.29 5.70
N ASP A 580 -1.35 5.41 6.39
CA ASP A 580 -1.74 4.59 7.54
C ASP A 580 -3.26 4.50 7.65
N ASP A 581 -3.77 3.31 7.92
CA ASP A 581 -5.20 3.07 8.10
C ASP A 581 -5.76 3.71 9.36
N THR A 582 -4.99 3.77 10.43
CA THR A 582 -5.38 4.33 11.74
C THR A 582 -5.62 5.83 11.73
N ASP A 583 -4.87 6.56 10.93
CA ASP A 583 -4.97 8.02 10.88
C ASP A 583 -5.98 8.53 9.88
N ILE A 584 -6.41 7.70 8.92
CA ILE A 584 -7.34 8.13 7.87
C ILE A 584 -8.69 8.53 8.42
N ASP A 585 -9.32 7.69 9.23
CA ASP A 585 -10.63 7.99 9.80
C ASP A 585 -10.56 9.19 10.74
N LYS A 586 -9.49 9.32 11.52
CA LYS A 586 -9.23 10.52 12.33
C LYS A 586 -9.06 11.75 11.47
N THR A 587 -8.25 11.64 10.43
CA THR A 587 -7.96 12.72 9.51
C THR A 587 -9.23 13.16 8.76
N ILE A 588 -10.01 12.20 8.27
CA ILE A 588 -11.31 12.50 7.64
C ILE A 588 -12.27 13.13 8.65
N LYS A 589 -12.42 12.58 9.86
CA LYS A 589 -13.26 13.15 10.91
C LYS A 589 -12.78 14.54 11.34
N PHE A 590 -11.47 14.76 11.42
CA PHE A 590 -10.89 16.05 11.76
C PHE A 590 -11.17 17.11 10.68
N TYR A 591 -10.83 16.82 9.42
CA TYR A 591 -10.97 17.80 8.33
C TYR A 591 -12.37 17.90 7.75
N MET A 592 -13.13 16.81 7.69
CA MET A 592 -14.42 16.72 6.99
C MET A 592 -15.61 16.51 7.94
N GLY A 593 -15.40 16.20 9.22
CA GLY A 593 -16.44 16.02 10.22
C GLY A 593 -16.96 17.34 10.81
N ALA A 594 -17.81 17.23 11.85
CA ALA A 594 -18.44 18.38 12.53
C ALA A 594 -17.49 19.13 13.50
N ASN A 595 -16.21 18.79 13.53
CA ASN A 595 -15.19 19.28 14.47
C ASN A 595 -14.64 20.67 14.08
N THR A 596 -15.47 21.69 14.12
CA THR A 596 -15.10 23.07 13.73
C THR A 596 -14.15 23.75 14.73
N PRO A 597 -14.31 23.59 16.06
CA PRO A 597 -13.42 24.25 17.02
C PRO A 597 -11.96 23.81 16.88
N ASP A 598 -11.69 22.51 16.92
CA ASP A 598 -10.31 21.99 16.85
C ASP A 598 -9.63 22.32 15.52
N ARG A 599 -10.40 22.37 14.40
CA ARG A 599 -9.86 22.84 13.11
C ARG A 599 -9.49 24.30 13.13
N LYS A 600 -10.28 25.14 13.80
CA LYS A 600 -9.97 26.57 13.96
C LYS A 600 -8.66 26.73 14.75
N ASP A 601 -8.53 26.01 15.86
CA ASP A 601 -7.32 26.06 16.69
C ASP A 601 -6.11 25.57 15.90
N TYR A 602 -6.24 24.45 15.18
CA TYR A 602 -5.18 23.94 14.31
C TYR A 602 -4.76 24.95 13.22
N ILE A 603 -5.71 25.64 12.59
CA ILE A 603 -5.39 26.69 11.58
C ILE A 603 -4.65 27.84 12.25
N MET A 604 -5.07 28.27 13.44
CA MET A 604 -4.42 29.35 14.16
C MET A 604 -2.99 29.00 14.57
N ASP A 605 -2.77 27.77 15.03
CA ASP A 605 -1.46 27.28 15.47
C ASP A 605 -0.47 27.08 14.32
N ASN A 606 -0.98 26.81 13.10
CA ASN A 606 -0.16 26.52 11.92
C ASN A 606 -0.20 27.64 10.86
N LEU A 607 -0.79 28.80 11.18
CA LEU A 607 -0.86 29.92 10.27
C LEU A 607 0.52 30.55 10.10
N VAL A 608 1.12 30.40 8.94
CA VAL A 608 2.36 31.11 8.56
C VAL A 608 1.95 32.42 7.93
N CYS A 609 2.13 33.54 8.68
CA CYS A 609 1.98 34.88 8.12
C CYS A 609 3.29 35.27 7.45
N ASP A 610 3.28 35.42 6.14
CA ASP A 610 4.43 35.99 5.42
C ASP A 610 4.51 37.48 5.75
N SER A 611 5.51 37.85 6.55
CA SER A 611 5.72 39.24 7.02
C SER A 611 6.20 40.19 5.92
N SER A 612 6.21 39.78 4.66
CA SER A 612 6.67 40.58 3.51
C SER A 612 5.57 41.37 2.79
N GLU A 613 4.31 41.29 3.24
CA GLU A 613 3.17 42.01 2.63
C GLU A 613 2.58 43.12 3.56
N PHE A 614 3.32 43.60 4.55
CA PHE A 614 2.96 44.81 5.31
C PHE A 614 3.94 45.94 5.12
#